data_87f11f24f3acea461a8ca8babe44a4d2
#
_entry.id   87f11f24f3acea461a8ca8babe44a4d2
#
_cell.length_a   1.000
_cell.length_b   1.000
_cell.length_c   1.000
_cell.angle_alpha   90.00
_cell.angle_beta   90.00
_cell.angle_gamma   90.00
#
_symmetry.space_group_name_H-M   'P 1'
#
loop_
_entity.id
_entity.type
_entity.pdbx_description
1 polymer ?
#
loop_
_entity_poly.entity_id
_entity_poly.type
_entity_poly.pdbx_seq_one_letter_code
_entity_poly.pdbx_strand_id
1 'polypeptide(L)'
;YTQNLTGFLDSENGVLERATLGELDGFVPVGTNDEFGVMAVHTNEMVKGLRETTEEIRRTRDVSIMSLASLAETRDNETGAHILRTQRYVKALAEHLQTHPRFSHELSAENIELMYKSAPLHDIGKVGIPDNILLKPGKLTDEEFDVMKDHPALGAEALAVAEKTLGSNSFLRYAKEISITH
;
A
#
# COMPACT_ATOMS: atom_id res chain seq x y z
N TYR A 1 17.99 27.61 -34.79
CA TYR A 1 16.61 27.14 -34.68
C TYR A 1 16.52 25.62 -34.55
N THR A 2 17.15 24.84 -35.44
CA THR A 2 17.08 23.37 -35.43
C THR A 2 17.63 22.72 -34.14
N GLN A 3 18.75 23.21 -33.58
CA GLN A 3 19.32 22.68 -32.34
C GLN A 3 18.42 22.89 -31.09
N ASN A 4 17.72 24.00 -31.02
CA ASN A 4 16.80 24.28 -29.91
C ASN A 4 15.54 23.40 -29.97
N LEU A 5 15.03 23.12 -31.18
CA LEU A 5 13.88 22.26 -31.39
C LEU A 5 14.18 20.79 -31.02
N THR A 6 15.33 20.28 -31.47
CA THR A 6 15.73 18.90 -31.13
C THR A 6 15.89 18.72 -29.62
N GLY A 7 16.59 19.67 -28.98
CA GLY A 7 16.75 19.61 -27.51
C GLY A 7 15.44 19.70 -26.72
N PHE A 8 14.46 20.47 -27.20
CA PHE A 8 13.13 20.53 -26.63
C PHE A 8 12.40 19.17 -26.75
N LEU A 9 12.37 18.62 -28.00
CA LEU A 9 11.70 17.35 -28.26
C LEU A 9 12.32 16.20 -27.46
N ASP A 10 13.65 16.17 -27.33
CA ASP A 10 14.34 15.17 -26.52
C ASP A 10 13.98 15.29 -25.03
N SER A 11 13.89 16.52 -24.51
CA SER A 11 13.49 16.77 -23.13
C SER A 11 12.03 16.38 -22.88
N GLU A 12 11.11 16.76 -23.78
CA GLU A 12 9.69 16.42 -23.71
C GLU A 12 9.47 14.92 -23.73
N ASN A 13 10.08 14.22 -24.70
CA ASN A 13 9.99 12.76 -24.80
C ASN A 13 10.55 12.07 -23.55
N GLY A 14 11.69 12.53 -23.03
CA GLY A 14 12.27 11.97 -21.82
C GLY A 14 11.35 12.11 -20.60
N VAL A 15 10.65 13.25 -20.44
CA VAL A 15 9.67 13.44 -19.36
C VAL A 15 8.45 12.55 -19.55
N LEU A 16 7.93 12.45 -20.78
CA LEU A 16 6.78 11.60 -21.08
C LEU A 16 7.09 10.11 -20.90
N GLU A 17 8.26 9.64 -21.37
CA GLU A 17 8.70 8.25 -21.15
C GLU A 17 8.80 7.92 -19.65
N ARG A 18 9.42 8.78 -18.86
CA ARG A 18 9.50 8.60 -17.41
C ARG A 18 8.10 8.57 -16.76
N ALA A 19 7.21 9.44 -17.21
CA ALA A 19 5.83 9.45 -16.72
C ALA A 19 5.09 8.14 -17.02
N THR A 20 5.33 7.48 -18.17
CA THR A 20 4.76 6.16 -18.47
C THR A 20 5.26 5.06 -17.53
N LEU A 21 6.45 5.23 -16.95
CA LEU A 21 7.03 4.33 -15.95
C LEU A 21 6.59 4.66 -14.52
N GLY A 22 5.74 5.70 -14.36
CA GLY A 22 5.28 6.16 -13.06
C GLY A 22 6.22 7.14 -12.35
N GLU A 23 7.30 7.59 -13.00
CA GLU A 23 8.22 8.60 -12.50
C GLU A 23 7.69 10.00 -12.83
N LEU A 24 6.94 10.58 -11.89
CA LEU A 24 6.22 11.85 -12.07
C LEU A 24 6.96 13.07 -11.50
N ASP A 25 8.28 13.02 -11.46
CA ASP A 25 9.18 14.11 -11.03
C ASP A 25 9.84 14.86 -12.20
N GLY A 26 9.55 14.45 -13.44
CA GLY A 26 10.06 15.06 -14.64
C GLY A 26 9.60 16.50 -14.82
N PHE A 27 10.46 17.33 -15.45
CA PHE A 27 10.17 18.72 -15.79
C PHE A 27 10.74 19.07 -17.14
N VAL A 28 9.93 19.66 -18.02
CA VAL A 28 10.36 20.18 -19.33
C VAL A 28 10.71 21.67 -19.16
N PRO A 29 11.96 22.10 -19.48
CA PRO A 29 12.35 23.48 -19.37
C PRO A 29 11.54 24.39 -20.31
N VAL A 30 10.95 25.47 -19.77
CA VAL A 30 10.24 26.48 -20.57
C VAL A 30 11.29 27.50 -21.04
N GLY A 31 11.81 27.29 -22.26
CA GLY A 31 12.90 28.10 -22.80
C GLY A 31 12.50 29.12 -23.87
N THR A 32 11.23 29.09 -24.33
CA THR A 32 10.74 29.92 -25.44
C THR A 32 9.35 30.47 -25.15
N ASN A 33 8.97 31.59 -25.81
CA ASN A 33 7.65 32.18 -25.71
C ASN A 33 6.81 31.90 -26.98
N ASP A 34 7.01 30.74 -27.58
CA ASP A 34 6.29 30.24 -28.74
C ASP A 34 5.44 29.01 -28.39
N GLU A 35 4.97 28.29 -29.40
CA GLU A 35 4.14 27.10 -29.24
C GLU A 35 4.86 25.99 -28.43
N PHE A 36 6.18 25.90 -28.50
CA PHE A 36 6.96 24.94 -27.75
C PHE A 36 7.03 25.29 -26.25
N GLY A 37 7.12 26.59 -25.92
CA GLY A 37 7.02 27.04 -24.54
C GLY A 37 5.64 26.73 -23.93
N VAL A 38 4.56 26.89 -24.71
CA VAL A 38 3.21 26.51 -24.31
C VAL A 38 3.09 25.00 -24.10
N MET A 39 3.65 24.18 -25.00
CA MET A 39 3.69 22.72 -24.83
C MET A 39 4.41 22.33 -23.53
N ALA A 40 5.60 22.87 -23.26
CA ALA A 40 6.34 22.60 -22.03
C ALA A 40 5.51 22.90 -20.78
N VAL A 41 4.80 24.04 -20.76
CA VAL A 41 3.91 24.39 -19.64
C VAL A 41 2.81 23.36 -19.47
N HIS A 42 2.11 22.98 -20.53
CA HIS A 42 1.03 22.00 -20.47
C HIS A 42 1.52 20.62 -20.06
N THR A 43 2.67 20.17 -20.55
CA THR A 43 3.29 18.90 -20.13
C THR A 43 3.63 18.92 -18.64
N ASN A 44 4.22 20.00 -18.15
CA ASN A 44 4.52 20.15 -16.73
C ASN A 44 3.26 20.16 -15.86
N GLU A 45 2.21 20.86 -16.27
CA GLU A 45 0.91 20.87 -15.58
C GLU A 45 0.27 19.48 -15.57
N MET A 46 0.32 18.75 -16.69
CA MET A 46 -0.16 17.37 -16.78
C MET A 46 0.59 16.43 -15.84
N VAL A 47 1.92 16.45 -15.87
CA VAL A 47 2.75 15.61 -14.97
C VAL A 47 2.49 15.95 -13.50
N LYS A 48 2.37 17.23 -13.17
CA LYS A 48 1.99 17.69 -11.84
C LYS A 48 0.62 17.17 -11.42
N GLY A 49 -0.39 17.31 -12.27
CA GLY A 49 -1.74 16.81 -12.01
C GLY A 49 -1.79 15.30 -11.81
N LEU A 50 -1.05 14.53 -12.63
CA LEU A 50 -0.91 13.09 -12.47
C LEU A 50 -0.27 12.72 -11.13
N ARG A 51 0.78 13.43 -10.72
CA ARG A 51 1.43 13.23 -9.42
C ARG A 51 0.47 13.49 -8.26
N GLU A 52 -0.21 14.64 -8.28
CA GLU A 52 -1.17 15.02 -7.23
C GLU A 52 -2.30 14.00 -7.12
N THR A 53 -2.89 13.58 -8.25
CA THR A 53 -3.94 12.56 -8.28
C THR A 53 -3.44 11.20 -7.77
N THR A 54 -2.24 10.79 -8.17
CA THR A 54 -1.63 9.53 -7.70
C THR A 54 -1.38 9.54 -6.20
N GLU A 55 -0.88 10.65 -5.67
CA GLU A 55 -0.68 10.84 -4.24
C GLU A 55 -2.01 10.84 -3.46
N GLU A 56 -3.04 11.48 -3.98
CA GLU A 56 -4.38 11.49 -3.38
C GLU A 56 -4.97 10.07 -3.32
N ILE A 57 -4.89 9.30 -4.42
CA ILE A 57 -5.33 7.90 -4.47
C ILE A 57 -4.58 7.07 -3.41
N ARG A 58 -3.26 7.23 -3.32
CA ARG A 58 -2.44 6.53 -2.31
C ARG A 58 -2.87 6.87 -0.90
N ARG A 59 -3.06 8.16 -0.58
CA ARG A 59 -3.51 8.61 0.75
C ARG A 59 -4.90 8.09 1.08
N THR A 60 -5.83 8.18 0.13
CA THR A 60 -7.21 7.68 0.32
C THR A 60 -7.21 6.18 0.59
N ARG A 61 -6.42 5.41 -0.15
CA ARG A 61 -6.24 3.97 0.09
C ARG A 61 -5.72 3.71 1.50
N ASP A 62 -4.63 4.37 1.89
CA ASP A 62 -3.98 4.15 3.20
C ASP A 62 -4.94 4.52 4.35
N VAL A 63 -5.69 5.62 4.24
CA VAL A 63 -6.73 6.00 5.21
C VAL A 63 -7.87 4.98 5.24
N SER A 64 -8.32 4.48 4.08
CA SER A 64 -9.39 3.48 4.01
C SER A 64 -8.99 2.17 4.69
N ILE A 65 -7.75 1.71 4.45
CA ILE A 65 -7.19 0.51 5.10
C ILE A 65 -7.15 0.68 6.62
N MET A 66 -6.63 1.81 7.09
CA MET A 66 -6.56 2.09 8.52
C MET A 66 -7.96 2.19 9.16
N SER A 67 -8.93 2.76 8.45
CA SER A 67 -10.31 2.86 8.92
C SER A 67 -10.98 1.48 9.02
N LEU A 68 -10.77 0.61 8.03
CA LEU A 68 -11.30 -0.75 8.03
C LEU A 68 -10.65 -1.60 9.14
N ALA A 69 -9.34 -1.52 9.29
CA ALA A 69 -8.62 -2.20 10.36
C ALA A 69 -9.09 -1.72 11.75
N SER A 70 -9.21 -0.40 11.93
CA SER A 70 -9.72 0.19 13.17
C SER A 70 -11.17 -0.24 13.45
N LEU A 71 -12.03 -0.34 12.42
CA LEU A 71 -13.39 -0.83 12.57
C LEU A 71 -13.42 -2.30 13.00
N ALA A 72 -12.56 -3.14 12.45
CA ALA A 72 -12.42 -4.53 12.88
C ALA A 72 -12.00 -4.63 14.35
N GLU A 73 -11.03 -3.80 14.79
CA GLU A 73 -10.58 -3.75 16.18
C GLU A 73 -11.60 -3.14 17.16
N THR A 74 -12.55 -2.29 16.72
CA THR A 74 -13.59 -1.79 17.63
C THR A 74 -14.49 -2.89 18.18
N ARG A 75 -14.53 -4.04 17.50
CA ARG A 75 -15.24 -5.25 17.97
C ARG A 75 -14.41 -6.06 18.97
N ASP A 76 -13.11 -5.84 19.03
CA ASP A 76 -12.19 -6.41 20.03
C ASP A 76 -11.76 -5.29 20.99
N ASN A 77 -11.49 -5.59 22.25
CA ASN A 77 -11.07 -4.60 23.25
C ASN A 77 -9.65 -4.04 23.02
N GLU A 78 -9.11 -4.20 21.82
CA GLU A 78 -7.83 -3.64 21.46
C GLU A 78 -7.93 -2.15 21.09
N THR A 79 -6.89 -1.39 21.39
CA THR A 79 -6.86 0.05 21.10
C THR A 79 -6.20 0.30 19.74
N GLY A 80 -6.66 1.30 18.98
CA GLY A 80 -6.05 1.69 17.69
C GLY A 80 -4.53 1.96 17.76
N ALA A 81 -3.96 2.07 18.97
CA ALA A 81 -2.51 2.09 19.19
C ALA A 81 -1.85 0.72 18.88
N HIS A 82 -2.60 -0.39 18.94
CA HIS A 82 -2.08 -1.72 18.58
C HIS A 82 -1.73 -1.79 17.09
N ILE A 83 -2.61 -1.38 16.20
CA ILE A 83 -2.35 -1.35 14.75
C ILE A 83 -1.05 -0.62 14.43
N LEU A 84 -0.89 0.60 14.97
CA LEU A 84 0.30 1.41 14.72
C LEU A 84 1.57 0.76 15.28
N ARG A 85 1.50 0.07 16.42
CA ARG A 85 2.64 -0.66 16.98
C ARG A 85 3.01 -1.84 16.09
N THR A 86 2.03 -2.64 15.67
CA THR A 86 2.23 -3.79 14.79
C THR A 86 2.89 -3.38 13.47
N GLN A 87 2.38 -2.32 12.83
CA GLN A 87 3.02 -1.75 11.64
C GLN A 87 4.50 -1.42 11.86
N ARG A 88 4.80 -0.71 12.95
CA ARG A 88 6.18 -0.31 13.28
C ARG A 88 7.08 -1.51 13.56
N TYR A 89 6.56 -2.55 14.24
CA TYR A 89 7.32 -3.77 14.49
C TYR A 89 7.62 -4.52 13.19
N VAL A 90 6.64 -4.66 12.30
CA VAL A 90 6.84 -5.28 10.98
C VAL A 90 7.92 -4.53 10.20
N LYS A 91 7.84 -3.19 10.14
CA LYS A 91 8.83 -2.36 9.45
C LYS A 91 10.22 -2.50 10.04
N ALA A 92 10.37 -2.32 11.36
CA ALA A 92 11.65 -2.37 12.04
C ALA A 92 12.31 -3.75 11.91
N LEU A 93 11.52 -4.84 11.99
CA LEU A 93 12.02 -6.20 11.80
C LEU A 93 12.47 -6.43 10.36
N ALA A 94 11.68 -6.01 9.38
CA ALA A 94 12.00 -6.17 7.96
C ALA A 94 13.25 -5.36 7.58
N GLU A 95 13.38 -4.10 8.04
CA GLU A 95 14.57 -3.26 7.85
C GLU A 95 15.81 -3.90 8.48
N HIS A 96 15.69 -4.47 9.69
CA HIS A 96 16.79 -5.17 10.34
C HIS A 96 17.23 -6.42 9.56
N LEU A 97 16.29 -7.17 8.99
CA LEU A 97 16.55 -8.38 8.24
C LEU A 97 16.94 -8.13 6.78
N GLN A 98 16.83 -6.91 6.27
CA GLN A 98 17.09 -6.55 4.88
C GLN A 98 18.50 -6.93 4.41
N THR A 99 19.50 -6.86 5.30
CA THR A 99 20.88 -7.21 4.99
C THR A 99 21.19 -8.69 5.25
N HIS A 100 20.25 -9.46 5.82
CA HIS A 100 20.47 -10.87 6.12
C HIS A 100 20.41 -11.72 4.84
N PRO A 101 21.42 -12.59 4.55
CA PRO A 101 21.53 -13.33 3.29
C PRO A 101 20.30 -14.14 2.89
N ARG A 102 19.54 -14.62 3.86
CA ARG A 102 18.32 -15.42 3.64
C ARG A 102 17.14 -14.58 3.15
N PHE A 103 17.08 -13.29 3.49
CA PHE A 103 15.90 -12.45 3.31
C PHE A 103 16.12 -11.25 2.40
N SER A 104 17.38 -10.91 2.11
CA SER A 104 17.75 -9.70 1.35
C SER A 104 17.11 -9.62 -0.05
N HIS A 105 16.83 -10.75 -0.68
CA HIS A 105 16.21 -10.82 -2.00
C HIS A 105 14.71 -10.47 -1.97
N GLU A 106 14.03 -10.70 -0.83
CA GLU A 106 12.61 -10.38 -0.66
C GLU A 106 12.38 -9.00 -0.01
N LEU A 107 13.31 -8.55 0.82
CA LEU A 107 13.16 -7.33 1.62
C LEU A 107 13.73 -6.10 0.89
N SER A 108 13.24 -5.81 -0.32
CA SER A 108 13.48 -4.51 -0.95
C SER A 108 12.78 -3.39 -0.18
N ALA A 109 13.23 -2.14 -0.33
CA ALA A 109 12.58 -0.99 0.32
C ALA A 109 11.09 -0.88 -0.04
N GLU A 110 10.74 -1.23 -1.30
CA GLU A 110 9.36 -1.26 -1.77
C GLU A 110 8.54 -2.35 -1.06
N ASN A 111 9.08 -3.58 -0.96
CA ASN A 111 8.40 -4.68 -0.30
C ASN A 111 8.21 -4.42 1.21
N ILE A 112 9.19 -3.81 1.87
CA ILE A 112 9.09 -3.40 3.28
C ILE A 112 7.95 -2.39 3.47
N GLU A 113 7.83 -1.42 2.57
CA GLU A 113 6.75 -0.45 2.63
C GLU A 113 5.37 -1.09 2.39
N LEU A 114 5.29 -2.07 1.46
CA LEU A 114 4.07 -2.86 1.24
C LEU A 114 3.70 -3.69 2.47
N MET A 115 4.66 -4.38 3.10
CA MET A 115 4.44 -5.12 4.36
C MET A 115 3.95 -4.21 5.47
N TYR A 116 4.60 -3.05 5.65
CA TYR A 116 4.20 -2.04 6.64
C TYR A 116 2.75 -1.61 6.45
N LYS A 117 2.36 -1.29 5.21
CA LYS A 117 1.00 -0.85 4.89
C LYS A 117 -0.04 -1.97 4.96
N SER A 118 0.36 -3.22 4.78
CA SER A 118 -0.51 -4.40 4.84
C SER A 118 -0.73 -4.91 6.27
N ALA A 119 0.20 -4.65 7.19
CA ALA A 119 0.17 -5.13 8.55
C ALA A 119 -1.14 -4.82 9.32
N PRO A 120 -1.83 -3.68 9.12
CA PRO A 120 -3.12 -3.40 9.77
C PRO A 120 -4.20 -4.45 9.50
N LEU A 121 -4.10 -5.18 8.39
CA LEU A 121 -5.12 -6.13 7.95
C LEU A 121 -4.94 -7.54 8.55
N HIS A 122 -3.95 -7.76 9.45
CA HIS A 122 -3.70 -9.07 10.04
C HIS A 122 -4.94 -9.67 10.71
N ASP A 123 -5.68 -8.85 11.42
CA ASP A 123 -6.86 -9.22 12.23
C ASP A 123 -8.21 -8.97 11.53
N ILE A 124 -8.22 -8.63 10.23
CA ILE A 124 -9.48 -8.28 9.53
C ILE A 124 -10.52 -9.42 9.60
N GLY A 125 -10.08 -10.66 9.71
CA GLY A 125 -10.95 -11.84 9.81
C GLY A 125 -11.70 -11.96 11.13
N LYS A 126 -11.33 -11.21 12.18
CA LYS A 126 -12.10 -11.13 13.44
C LYS A 126 -13.54 -10.67 13.22
N VAL A 127 -13.81 -9.96 12.12
CA VAL A 127 -15.17 -9.58 11.71
C VAL A 127 -16.06 -10.81 11.46
N GLY A 128 -15.48 -11.94 11.06
CA GLY A 128 -16.20 -13.20 10.84
C GLY A 128 -16.42 -14.04 12.08
N ILE A 129 -15.82 -13.69 13.22
CA ILE A 129 -15.98 -14.43 14.48
C ILE A 129 -17.29 -14.03 15.16
N PRO A 130 -18.09 -15.00 15.67
CA PRO A 130 -19.33 -14.72 16.39
C PRO A 130 -19.13 -13.85 17.64
N ASP A 131 -20.03 -12.90 17.89
CA ASP A 131 -19.92 -11.94 18.99
C ASP A 131 -19.86 -12.58 20.37
N ASN A 132 -20.57 -13.70 20.58
CA ASN A 132 -20.55 -14.44 21.84
C ASN A 132 -19.16 -15.06 22.15
N ILE A 133 -18.29 -15.20 21.16
CA ILE A 133 -16.91 -15.65 21.32
C ILE A 133 -15.97 -14.44 21.37
N LEU A 134 -16.05 -13.56 20.38
CA LEU A 134 -15.15 -12.40 20.26
C LEU A 134 -15.26 -11.45 21.46
N LEU A 135 -16.50 -11.22 21.96
CA LEU A 135 -16.78 -10.29 23.06
C LEU A 135 -16.99 -11.00 24.40
N LYS A 136 -16.63 -12.27 24.52
CA LYS A 136 -16.86 -13.03 25.73
C LYS A 136 -16.10 -12.43 26.92
N PRO A 137 -16.82 -12.08 28.01
CA PRO A 137 -16.15 -11.64 29.22
C PRO A 137 -15.46 -12.83 29.90
N GLY A 138 -14.13 -12.87 29.86
CA GLY A 138 -13.33 -13.90 30.50
C GLY A 138 -12.60 -14.81 29.50
N LYS A 139 -12.17 -15.97 29.98
CA LYS A 139 -11.42 -16.92 29.13
C LYS A 139 -12.34 -17.69 28.21
N LEU A 140 -11.89 -17.93 26.99
CA LEU A 140 -12.54 -18.83 26.04
C LEU A 140 -12.38 -20.28 26.52
N THR A 141 -13.37 -21.14 26.22
CA THR A 141 -13.17 -22.60 26.29
C THR A 141 -12.28 -23.06 25.15
N ASP A 142 -11.85 -24.33 25.19
CA ASP A 142 -11.01 -24.86 24.12
C ASP A 142 -11.74 -24.87 22.77
N GLU A 143 -13.04 -25.17 22.75
CA GLU A 143 -13.88 -25.15 21.56
C GLU A 143 -14.09 -23.74 21.03
N GLU A 144 -14.31 -22.75 21.91
CA GLU A 144 -14.42 -21.33 21.52
C GLU A 144 -13.09 -20.79 21.01
N PHE A 145 -11.98 -21.22 21.61
CA PHE A 145 -10.65 -20.85 21.16
C PHE A 145 -10.34 -21.46 19.79
N ASP A 146 -10.82 -22.65 19.50
CA ASP A 146 -10.71 -23.25 18.16
C ASP A 146 -11.43 -22.41 17.11
N VAL A 147 -12.65 -21.93 17.41
CA VAL A 147 -13.36 -20.98 16.54
C VAL A 147 -12.61 -19.66 16.40
N MET A 148 -12.04 -19.14 17.49
CA MET A 148 -11.23 -17.90 17.42
C MET A 148 -10.02 -18.06 16.49
N LYS A 149 -9.39 -19.22 16.43
CA LYS A 149 -8.26 -19.52 15.54
C LYS A 149 -8.63 -19.53 14.06
N ASP A 150 -9.90 -19.45 13.70
CA ASP A 150 -10.32 -19.38 12.29
C ASP A 150 -10.17 -17.98 11.70
N HIS A 151 -10.02 -16.91 12.51
CA HIS A 151 -9.95 -15.54 11.96
C HIS A 151 -8.79 -15.31 10.97
N PRO A 152 -7.59 -15.91 11.09
CA PRO A 152 -6.55 -15.76 10.08
C PRO A 152 -6.99 -16.29 8.71
N ALA A 153 -7.65 -17.44 8.69
CA ALA A 153 -8.17 -18.05 7.47
C ALA A 153 -9.31 -17.22 6.84
N LEU A 154 -10.25 -16.75 7.68
CA LEU A 154 -11.34 -15.87 7.25
C LEU A 154 -10.84 -14.56 6.65
N GLY A 155 -9.83 -13.96 7.29
CA GLY A 155 -9.17 -12.75 6.76
C GLY A 155 -8.47 -13.00 5.43
N ALA A 156 -7.70 -14.07 5.34
CA ALA A 156 -7.00 -14.44 4.12
C ALA A 156 -7.97 -14.75 2.97
N GLU A 157 -9.11 -15.40 3.24
CA GLU A 157 -10.16 -15.67 2.24
C GLU A 157 -10.78 -14.37 1.70
N ALA A 158 -11.15 -13.44 2.59
CA ALA A 158 -11.68 -12.14 2.20
C ALA A 158 -10.69 -11.34 1.33
N LEU A 159 -9.41 -11.33 1.71
CA LEU A 159 -8.35 -10.67 0.95
C LEU A 159 -8.08 -11.37 -0.39
N ALA A 160 -8.20 -12.70 -0.48
CA ALA A 160 -8.07 -13.44 -1.73
C ALA A 160 -9.18 -13.10 -2.73
N VAL A 161 -10.40 -12.86 -2.27
CA VAL A 161 -11.51 -12.39 -3.13
C VAL A 161 -11.18 -11.02 -3.72
N ALA A 162 -10.66 -10.09 -2.91
CA ALA A 162 -10.24 -8.78 -3.37
C ALA A 162 -9.08 -8.86 -4.38
N GLU A 163 -8.08 -9.69 -4.10
CA GLU A 163 -6.94 -9.94 -5.00
C GLU A 163 -7.40 -10.47 -6.36
N LYS A 164 -8.35 -11.41 -6.38
CA LYS A 164 -8.91 -11.96 -7.61
C LYS A 164 -9.65 -10.91 -8.44
N THR A 165 -10.31 -9.96 -7.80
CA THR A 165 -11.06 -8.88 -8.46
C THR A 165 -10.13 -7.82 -9.07
N LEU A 166 -9.05 -7.46 -8.38
CA LEU A 166 -8.11 -6.42 -8.80
C LEU A 166 -6.98 -6.94 -9.70
N GLY A 167 -6.85 -8.27 -9.86
CA GLY A 167 -5.69 -8.90 -10.46
C GLY A 167 -4.52 -9.02 -9.47
N SER A 168 -3.38 -9.54 -9.94
CA SER A 168 -2.20 -9.69 -9.08
C SER A 168 -1.76 -8.34 -8.52
N ASN A 169 -1.92 -8.15 -7.23
CA ASN A 169 -1.56 -6.94 -6.50
C ASN A 169 -0.65 -7.32 -5.33
N SER A 170 0.58 -6.82 -5.34
CA SER A 170 1.59 -7.15 -4.32
C SER A 170 1.14 -6.76 -2.91
N PHE A 171 0.39 -5.65 -2.76
CA PHE A 171 -0.16 -5.22 -1.47
C PHE A 171 -1.13 -6.27 -0.88
N LEU A 172 -2.11 -6.73 -1.68
CA LEU A 172 -3.09 -7.74 -1.21
C LEU A 172 -2.44 -9.09 -0.95
N ARG A 173 -1.40 -9.46 -1.72
CA ARG A 173 -0.61 -10.66 -1.44
C ARG A 173 0.02 -10.61 -0.05
N TYR A 174 0.73 -9.50 0.29
CA TYR A 174 1.31 -9.34 1.62
C TYR A 174 0.25 -9.30 2.72
N ALA A 175 -0.87 -8.61 2.49
CA ALA A 175 -1.97 -8.57 3.45
C ALA A 175 -2.52 -9.98 3.76
N LYS A 176 -2.72 -10.79 2.71
CA LYS A 176 -3.18 -12.18 2.83
C LYS A 176 -2.16 -13.06 3.57
N GLU A 177 -0.87 -12.97 3.19
CA GLU A 177 0.20 -13.74 3.83
C GLU A 177 0.35 -13.37 5.31
N ILE A 178 0.30 -12.08 5.64
CA ILE A 178 0.33 -11.62 7.02
C ILE A 178 -0.90 -12.11 7.78
N SER A 179 -2.11 -12.01 7.18
CA SER A 179 -3.35 -12.46 7.83
C SER A 179 -3.35 -13.96 8.12
N ILE A 180 -2.83 -14.82 7.24
CA ILE A 180 -2.86 -16.27 7.45
C ILE A 180 -1.75 -16.80 8.37
N THR A 181 -0.69 -16.01 8.59
CA THR A 181 0.52 -16.48 9.30
C THR A 181 0.74 -15.86 10.67
N HIS A 182 -0.08 -14.88 11.07
CA HIS A 182 0.05 -14.24 12.38
C HIS A 182 -0.48 -15.06 13.55
#